data_59d78acc1585200d5159bfd6e9c82b99
#
_entry.id   59d78acc1585200d5159bfd6e9c82b99
#
_cell.length_a   1.000
_cell.length_b   1.000
_cell.length_c   1.000
_cell.angle_alpha   90.00
_cell.angle_beta   90.00
_cell.angle_gamma   90.00
#
_symmetry.space_group_name_H-M   'P 1'
#
loop_
_entity.id
_entity.type
_entity.pdbx_description
1 polymer ?
#
loop_
_entity_poly.entity_id
_entity_poly.type
_entity_poly.pdbx_seq_one_letter_code
_entity_poly.pdbx_strand_id
1 'polypeptide(L)'
;LGHSDADVLLHAIMDALLGAMGLGDIGMHFPDTDNQYKDISSVELLKRTFEICKKAGLKNVINLDFTIICQKPKLIGCFPEMKKNISAVLGSPVERINLKASTTEGLGFEGRGEGITVNGVILVE
;
A
#
# COMPACT_ATOMS: atom_id res chain seq x y z
N LEU A 1 6.00 -0.31 15.53
CA LEU A 1 5.44 0.98 15.13
C LEU A 1 5.45 1.17 13.64
N GLY A 2 6.63 1.20 13.04
CA GLY A 2 6.74 1.30 11.58
C GLY A 2 6.09 0.13 10.86
N HIS A 3 5.96 -0.99 11.53
CA HIS A 3 5.38 -2.21 10.99
C HIS A 3 3.89 -2.02 10.66
N SER A 4 3.15 -1.47 11.61
CA SER A 4 1.71 -1.21 11.45
C SER A 4 1.44 -0.16 10.36
N ASP A 5 2.29 0.87 10.30
CA ASP A 5 2.16 1.93 9.30
C ASP A 5 2.51 1.42 7.91
N ALA A 6 3.51 0.52 7.82
CA ALA A 6 3.87 -0.11 6.56
C ALA A 6 2.70 -0.96 6.04
N ASP A 7 1.96 -1.63 6.93
CA ASP A 7 0.78 -2.40 6.55
C ASP A 7 -0.30 -1.51 5.94
N VAL A 8 -0.52 -0.33 6.52
CA VAL A 8 -1.52 0.61 5.98
C VAL A 8 -1.14 1.05 4.57
N LEU A 9 0.16 1.30 4.33
CA LEU A 9 0.64 1.64 2.99
C LEU A 9 0.38 0.49 2.01
N LEU A 10 0.73 -0.73 2.39
CA LEU A 10 0.54 -1.88 1.51
C LEU A 10 -0.94 -2.12 1.22
N HIS A 11 -1.82 -1.93 2.21
CA HIS A 11 -3.25 -2.03 2.00
C HIS A 11 -3.76 -0.99 1.00
N ALA A 12 -3.25 0.24 1.09
CA ALA A 12 -3.62 1.29 0.14
C ALA A 12 -3.17 0.95 -1.29
N ILE A 13 -1.99 0.37 -1.43
CA ILE A 13 -1.48 -0.06 -2.74
C ILE A 13 -2.37 -1.17 -3.32
N MET A 14 -2.73 -2.15 -2.47
CA MET A 14 -3.63 -3.23 -2.88
C MET A 14 -4.97 -2.70 -3.38
N ASP A 15 -5.57 -1.78 -2.63
CA ASP A 15 -6.84 -1.17 -3.03
C ASP A 15 -6.71 -0.41 -4.35
N ALA A 16 -5.60 0.29 -4.56
CA ALA A 16 -5.36 1.00 -5.80
C ALA A 16 -5.23 0.03 -6.99
N LEU A 17 -4.55 -1.09 -6.80
CA LEU A 17 -4.42 -2.12 -7.82
C LEU A 17 -5.77 -2.69 -8.20
N LEU A 18 -6.56 -3.08 -7.21
CA LEU A 18 -7.88 -3.62 -7.43
C LEU A 18 -8.79 -2.58 -8.10
N GLY A 19 -8.71 -1.33 -7.64
CA GLY A 19 -9.49 -0.24 -8.22
C GLY A 19 -9.14 0.01 -9.67
N ALA A 20 -7.85 -0.04 -10.02
CA ALA A 20 -7.40 0.16 -11.40
C ALA A 20 -8.00 -0.90 -12.35
N MET A 21 -8.26 -2.08 -11.83
CA MET A 21 -8.82 -3.19 -12.61
C MET A 21 -10.33 -3.34 -12.42
N GLY A 22 -10.97 -2.47 -11.63
CA GLY A 22 -12.40 -2.56 -11.38
C GLY A 22 -12.80 -3.77 -10.56
N LEU A 23 -11.93 -4.25 -9.67
CA LEU A 23 -12.13 -5.50 -8.94
C LEU A 23 -12.57 -5.31 -7.48
N GLY A 24 -13.02 -4.12 -7.11
CA GLY A 24 -13.48 -3.87 -5.75
C GLY A 24 -12.35 -3.45 -4.81
N ASP A 25 -12.33 -4.03 -3.64
CA ASP A 25 -11.36 -3.68 -2.60
C ASP A 25 -10.83 -4.93 -1.88
N ILE A 26 -9.87 -4.72 -0.97
CA ILE A 26 -9.25 -5.84 -0.26
C ILE A 26 -10.23 -6.58 0.65
N GLY A 27 -11.22 -5.89 1.19
CA GLY A 27 -12.23 -6.52 2.05
C GLY A 27 -13.07 -7.55 1.31
N MET A 28 -13.31 -7.34 0.01
CA MET A 28 -14.02 -8.31 -0.82
C MET A 28 -13.20 -9.58 -1.06
N HIS A 29 -11.91 -9.43 -1.27
CA HIS A 29 -11.03 -10.55 -1.64
C HIS A 29 -10.46 -11.27 -0.42
N PHE A 30 -10.24 -10.55 0.67
CA PHE A 30 -9.61 -11.09 1.88
C PHE A 30 -10.42 -10.67 3.11
N PRO A 31 -11.64 -11.18 3.27
CA PRO A 31 -12.48 -10.76 4.41
C PRO A 31 -11.90 -11.20 5.75
N ASP A 32 -12.03 -10.35 6.75
CA ASP A 32 -11.56 -10.59 8.12
C ASP A 32 -12.16 -11.86 8.72
N THR A 33 -13.35 -12.22 8.25
CA THR A 33 -14.08 -13.39 8.76
C THR A 33 -13.50 -14.71 8.28
N ASP A 34 -12.60 -14.67 7.29
CA ASP A 34 -12.00 -15.88 6.74
C ASP A 34 -10.68 -16.17 7.44
N ASN A 35 -10.64 -17.29 8.16
CA ASN A 35 -9.48 -17.67 8.95
C ASN A 35 -8.21 -17.90 8.13
N GLN A 36 -8.34 -18.19 6.84
CA GLN A 36 -7.16 -18.41 5.99
C GLN A 36 -6.27 -17.18 5.86
N TYR A 37 -6.85 -15.99 6.09
CA TYR A 37 -6.10 -14.73 5.99
C TYR A 37 -5.64 -14.20 7.35
N LYS A 38 -5.95 -14.92 8.42
CA LYS A 38 -5.53 -14.54 9.74
C LYS A 38 -4.01 -14.68 9.85
N ASP A 39 -3.38 -13.66 10.40
CA ASP A 39 -1.93 -13.64 10.62
C ASP A 39 -1.08 -13.68 9.34
N ILE A 40 -1.70 -13.51 8.18
CA ILE A 40 -0.96 -13.43 6.93
C ILE A 40 -0.28 -12.07 6.82
N SER A 41 0.96 -12.04 6.31
CA SER A 41 1.67 -10.77 6.17
C SER A 41 1.07 -9.92 5.05
N SER A 42 1.19 -8.59 5.19
CA SER A 42 0.71 -7.67 4.17
C SER A 42 1.47 -7.82 2.85
N VAL A 43 2.75 -8.20 2.91
CA VAL A 43 3.54 -8.47 1.69
C VAL A 43 2.95 -9.66 0.95
N GLU A 44 2.56 -10.71 1.67
CA GLU A 44 1.95 -11.88 1.06
C GLU A 44 0.58 -11.54 0.46
N LEU A 45 -0.20 -10.71 1.15
CA LEU A 45 -1.49 -10.22 0.61
C LEU A 45 -1.28 -9.39 -0.65
N LEU A 46 -0.23 -8.57 -0.68
CA LEU A 46 0.09 -7.78 -1.87
C LEU A 46 0.41 -8.70 -3.05
N LYS A 47 1.16 -9.77 -2.82
CA LYS A 47 1.45 -10.77 -3.85
C LYS A 47 0.18 -11.37 -4.40
N ARG A 48 -0.74 -11.76 -3.52
CA ARG A 48 -2.02 -12.36 -3.94
C ARG A 48 -2.89 -11.36 -4.70
N THR A 49 -2.90 -10.11 -4.27
CA THR A 49 -3.63 -9.05 -4.96
C THR A 49 -3.07 -8.85 -6.37
N PHE A 50 -1.75 -8.81 -6.50
CA PHE A 50 -1.10 -8.65 -7.80
C PHE A 50 -1.46 -9.81 -8.74
N GLU A 51 -1.45 -11.03 -8.21
CA GLU A 51 -1.85 -12.23 -8.98
C GLU A 51 -3.29 -12.13 -9.47
N ILE A 52 -4.21 -11.68 -8.61
CA ILE A 52 -5.61 -11.48 -8.97
C ILE A 52 -5.71 -10.48 -10.13
N CYS A 53 -4.97 -9.37 -10.02
CA CYS A 53 -4.98 -8.33 -11.05
C CYS A 53 -4.39 -8.83 -12.36
N LYS A 54 -3.31 -9.61 -12.30
CA LYS A 54 -2.68 -10.17 -13.50
C LYS A 54 -3.63 -11.13 -14.23
N LYS A 55 -4.34 -11.94 -13.48
CA LYS A 55 -5.34 -12.83 -14.07
C LYS A 55 -6.48 -12.06 -14.75
N ALA A 56 -6.75 -10.85 -14.27
CA ALA A 56 -7.77 -9.98 -14.86
C ALA A 56 -7.24 -9.16 -16.03
N GLY A 57 -5.97 -9.30 -16.38
CA GLY A 57 -5.41 -8.63 -17.56
C GLY A 57 -4.36 -7.57 -17.29
N LEU A 58 -4.02 -7.33 -16.03
CA LEU A 58 -2.97 -6.37 -15.71
C LEU A 58 -1.64 -6.88 -16.26
N LYS A 59 -0.92 -6.02 -16.99
CA LYS A 59 0.39 -6.36 -17.52
C LYS A 59 1.51 -5.82 -16.64
N ASN A 60 1.51 -4.52 -16.41
CA ASN A 60 2.57 -3.86 -15.67
C ASN A 60 2.03 -2.77 -14.77
N VAL A 61 2.68 -2.61 -13.61
CA VAL A 61 2.53 -1.40 -12.81
C VAL A 61 3.66 -0.47 -13.24
N ILE A 62 3.29 0.60 -13.91
CA ILE A 62 4.24 1.52 -14.52
C ILE A 62 4.89 2.41 -13.45
N ASN A 63 4.06 2.93 -12.54
CA ASN A 63 4.51 3.89 -11.55
C ASN A 63 3.50 3.93 -10.41
N LEU A 64 3.97 4.21 -9.20
CA LEU A 64 3.07 4.49 -8.10
C LEU A 64 3.63 5.63 -7.24
N ASP A 65 2.71 6.40 -6.68
CA ASP A 65 3.04 7.55 -5.86
C ASP A 65 2.07 7.59 -4.68
N PHE A 66 2.58 7.35 -3.49
CA PHE A 66 1.76 7.27 -2.28
C PHE A 66 2.30 8.20 -1.22
N THR A 67 1.38 8.83 -0.50
CA THR A 67 1.70 9.76 0.59
C THR A 67 1.12 9.22 1.89
N ILE A 68 1.96 9.12 2.90
CA ILE A 68 1.55 8.73 4.24
C ILE A 68 1.41 10.01 5.06
N ILE A 69 0.23 10.26 5.56
CA ILE A 69 -0.08 11.45 6.36
C ILE A 69 -0.14 11.05 7.82
N CYS A 70 0.82 11.50 8.60
CA CYS A 70 0.90 11.21 10.02
C CYS A 70 1.71 12.29 10.72
N GLN A 71 1.53 12.41 12.04
CA GLN A 71 2.22 13.46 12.80
C GLN A 71 3.71 13.13 13.01
N LYS A 72 4.06 11.87 13.04
CA LYS A 72 5.43 11.44 13.28
C LYS A 72 6.03 10.82 12.02
N PRO A 73 6.80 11.58 11.24
CA PRO A 73 7.31 11.09 9.95
C PRO A 73 8.57 10.22 10.07
N LYS A 74 8.63 9.36 11.09
CA LYS A 74 9.77 8.45 11.27
C LYS A 74 9.85 7.37 10.20
N LEU A 75 8.83 7.28 9.38
CA LEU A 75 8.74 6.29 8.32
C LEU A 75 9.70 6.51 7.17
N ILE A 76 10.22 7.75 7.02
CA ILE A 76 11.14 8.06 5.93
C ILE A 76 12.34 7.11 5.94
N GLY A 77 12.84 6.77 7.12
CA GLY A 77 13.96 5.85 7.25
C GLY A 77 13.66 4.44 6.77
N CYS A 78 12.39 4.07 6.70
CA CYS A 78 11.95 2.75 6.24
C CYS A 78 11.64 2.73 4.75
N PHE A 79 11.57 3.89 4.09
CA PHE A 79 11.18 3.96 2.67
C PHE A 79 12.05 3.13 1.75
N PRO A 80 13.39 3.12 1.86
CA PRO A 80 14.21 2.29 0.97
C PRO A 80 13.84 0.81 1.05
N GLU A 81 13.62 0.29 2.26
CA GLU A 81 13.24 -1.10 2.48
C GLU A 81 11.83 -1.37 1.93
N MET A 82 10.89 -0.46 2.18
CA MET A 82 9.53 -0.58 1.67
C MET A 82 9.50 -0.61 0.15
N LYS A 83 10.26 0.27 -0.50
CA LYS A 83 10.36 0.31 -1.97
C LYS A 83 10.91 -1.00 -2.51
N LYS A 84 11.91 -1.57 -1.86
CA LYS A 84 12.49 -2.85 -2.28
C LYS A 84 11.45 -3.96 -2.21
N ASN A 85 10.69 -4.00 -1.14
CA ASN A 85 9.66 -5.03 -0.97
C ASN A 85 8.57 -4.90 -2.02
N ILE A 86 8.12 -3.68 -2.27
CA ILE A 86 7.09 -3.41 -3.27
C ILE A 86 7.61 -3.76 -4.66
N SER A 87 8.83 -3.35 -4.98
CA SER A 87 9.48 -3.64 -6.25
C SER A 87 9.59 -5.15 -6.48
N ALA A 88 9.98 -5.89 -5.46
CA ALA A 88 10.13 -7.34 -5.56
C ALA A 88 8.80 -8.02 -5.89
N VAL A 89 7.70 -7.51 -5.35
CA VAL A 89 6.38 -8.09 -5.61
C VAL A 89 5.83 -7.68 -6.98
N LEU A 90 5.88 -6.38 -7.28
CA LEU A 90 5.21 -5.84 -8.48
C LEU A 90 6.07 -5.90 -9.74
N GLY A 91 7.38 -6.10 -9.58
CA GLY A 91 8.29 -6.09 -10.72
C GLY A 91 8.59 -4.70 -11.26
N SER A 92 8.07 -3.66 -10.62
CA SER A 92 8.35 -2.28 -11.03
C SER A 92 9.70 -1.85 -10.48
N PRO A 93 10.51 -1.10 -11.24
CA PRO A 93 11.80 -0.65 -10.69
C PRO A 93 11.57 0.32 -9.53
N VAL A 94 12.50 0.32 -8.56
CA VAL A 94 12.38 1.17 -7.36
C VAL A 94 12.25 2.64 -7.72
N GLU A 95 12.83 3.07 -8.84
CA GLU A 95 12.76 4.46 -9.32
C GLU A 95 11.35 4.89 -9.71
N ARG A 96 10.46 3.92 -9.92
CA ARG A 96 9.06 4.17 -10.27
C ARG A 96 8.13 4.05 -9.09
N ILE A 97 8.68 3.80 -7.91
CA ILE A 97 7.93 3.69 -6.67
C ILE A 97 8.27 4.91 -5.83
N ASN A 98 7.33 5.83 -5.73
CA ASN A 98 7.55 7.06 -4.99
C ASN A 98 6.74 7.05 -3.69
N LEU A 99 7.41 7.25 -2.57
CA LEU A 99 6.79 7.31 -1.26
C LEU A 99 7.09 8.65 -0.63
N LYS A 100 6.07 9.27 -0.06
CA LYS A 100 6.17 10.56 0.61
C LYS A 100 5.56 10.47 1.98
N ALA A 101 6.05 11.25 2.91
CA ALA A 101 5.46 11.40 4.23
C ALA A 101 5.19 12.89 4.46
N SER A 102 4.05 13.17 5.08
CA SER A 102 3.65 14.54 5.36
C SER A 102 2.95 14.58 6.71
N THR A 103 2.99 15.74 7.38
CA THR A 103 2.18 15.98 8.58
C THR A 103 1.03 16.91 8.20
N THR A 104 0.05 17.02 9.10
CA THR A 104 -1.02 18.01 8.99
C THR A 104 -0.71 19.24 9.85
N GLU A 105 0.51 19.35 10.36
CA GLU A 105 0.95 20.43 11.26
C GLU A 105 0.05 20.51 12.50
N GLY A 106 -0.29 19.36 13.06
CA GLY A 106 -1.09 19.25 14.28
C GLY A 106 -2.60 19.29 14.07
N LEU A 107 -3.05 19.39 12.81
CA LEU A 107 -4.48 19.50 12.52
C LEU A 107 -5.10 18.10 12.30
N GLY A 108 -6.35 17.97 12.76
CA GLY A 108 -7.14 16.76 12.55
C GLY A 108 -6.65 15.57 13.39
N PHE A 109 -7.21 14.40 13.12
CA PHE A 109 -6.87 13.19 13.87
C PHE A 109 -5.42 12.75 13.60
N GLU A 110 -4.93 12.96 12.38
CA GLU A 110 -3.54 12.64 12.06
C GLU A 110 -2.59 13.54 12.87
N GLY A 111 -2.93 14.83 12.97
CA GLY A 111 -2.14 15.79 13.73
C GLY A 111 -2.13 15.52 15.23
N ARG A 112 -3.18 14.87 15.73
CA ARG A 112 -3.26 14.48 17.14
C ARG A 112 -2.61 13.13 17.41
N GLY A 113 -2.09 12.48 16.38
CA GLY A 113 -1.47 11.17 16.53
C GLY A 113 -2.48 10.05 16.75
N GLU A 114 -3.74 10.25 16.40
CA GLU A 114 -4.82 9.28 16.60
C GLU A 114 -4.94 8.29 15.45
N GLY A 115 -4.26 8.55 14.34
CA GLY A 115 -4.27 7.66 13.20
C GLY A 115 -3.41 8.18 12.08
N ILE A 116 -3.37 7.42 10.99
CA ILE A 116 -2.66 7.81 9.78
C ILE A 116 -3.58 7.66 8.57
N THR A 117 -3.30 8.44 7.55
CA THR A 117 -4.01 8.36 6.27
C THR A 117 -2.99 8.10 5.17
N VAL A 118 -3.32 7.21 4.26
CA VAL A 118 -2.48 6.94 3.10
C VAL A 118 -3.29 7.19 1.84
N ASN A 119 -2.77 8.05 0.98
CA ASN A 119 -3.38 8.36 -0.31
C ASN A 119 -2.36 8.14 -1.41
N GLY A 120 -2.84 7.71 -2.56
CA GLY A 120 -1.92 7.56 -3.65
C GLY A 120 -2.60 7.26 -4.97
N VAL A 121 -1.77 7.21 -5.99
CA VAL A 121 -2.21 6.88 -7.35
C VAL A 121 -1.26 5.84 -7.93
N ILE A 122 -1.80 5.04 -8.82
CA ILE A 122 -1.05 4.00 -9.48
C ILE A 122 -1.34 4.08 -10.98
N LEU A 123 -0.29 3.93 -11.77
CA LEU A 123 -0.44 3.90 -13.22
C LEU A 123 -0.13 2.48 -13.69
N VAL A 124 -1.06 1.90 -14.43
CA VAL A 124 -0.94 0.52 -14.90
C VAL A 124 -1.18 0.44 -16.40
N GLU A 125 -0.77 -0.67 -16.98
CA GLU A 125 -1.12 -0.98 -18.36
C GLU A 125 -1.52 -2.44 -18.51
#